data_4df106a513c21c2014c0e3704653c775
#
_entry.id   4df106a513c21c2014c0e3704653c775
#
_cell.length_a   1.000
_cell.length_b   1.000
_cell.length_c   1.000
_cell.angle_alpha   90.00
_cell.angle_beta   90.00
_cell.angle_gamma   90.00
#
_symmetry.space_group_name_H-M   'P 1'
#
loop_
_entity.id
_entity.type
_entity.pdbx_description
1 polymer ?
#
loop_
_entity_poly.entity_id
_entity_poly.type
_entity_poly.pdbx_seq_one_letter_code
_entity_poly.pdbx_strand_id
1 'polypeptide(L)'
;MKFKSEFLNEIKERGFIYQDTDITNLDNIISKNKISGYIGFDITSDSLHVGSLIQLMLLHWLDFYGHKSICLIGGGTTLIGDPSGKDETRKILTKEEIDKNIDNIKQIFSRFINLNKDALIINNYDWLSKLNYIDFLREFGSKITLNRMLTFESVK
;
A
#
# COMPACT_ATOMS: atom_id res chain seq x y z
N MET A 1 10.64 -24.47 -6.83
CA MET A 1 11.74 -23.94 -6.01
C MET A 1 11.21 -23.75 -4.60
N LYS A 2 11.94 -24.17 -3.57
CA LYS A 2 11.57 -23.97 -2.16
C LYS A 2 12.41 -22.82 -1.61
N PHE A 3 11.78 -21.86 -0.96
CA PHE A 3 12.47 -20.72 -0.32
C PHE A 3 13.03 -21.13 1.06
N LYS A 4 13.98 -20.36 1.56
CA LYS A 4 14.50 -20.46 2.94
C LYS A 4 13.48 -19.90 3.93
N SER A 5 12.79 -18.84 3.52
CA SER A 5 11.75 -18.17 4.31
C SER A 5 10.46 -18.98 4.32
N GLU A 6 9.90 -19.21 5.51
CA GLU A 6 8.58 -19.84 5.66
C GLU A 6 7.47 -18.93 5.10
N PHE A 7 7.57 -17.62 5.33
CA PHE A 7 6.64 -16.64 4.75
C PHE A 7 6.57 -16.73 3.23
N LEU A 8 7.73 -16.77 2.52
CA LEU A 8 7.74 -16.85 1.06
C LEU A 8 7.21 -18.18 0.55
N ASN A 9 7.43 -19.27 1.27
CA ASN A 9 6.85 -20.57 0.91
C ASN A 9 5.31 -20.53 1.04
N GLU A 10 4.78 -19.98 2.14
CA GLU A 10 3.35 -19.85 2.37
C GLU A 10 2.65 -19.02 1.30
N ILE A 11 3.14 -17.81 1.02
CA ILE A 11 2.53 -16.94 0.03
C ILE A 11 2.65 -17.48 -1.40
N LYS A 12 3.69 -18.26 -1.68
CA LYS A 12 3.84 -18.97 -2.96
C LYS A 12 2.82 -20.10 -3.10
N GLU A 13 2.65 -20.93 -2.05
CA GLU A 13 1.69 -22.05 -2.07
C GLU A 13 0.26 -21.54 -2.26
N ARG A 14 -0.05 -20.39 -1.68
CA ARG A 14 -1.35 -19.72 -1.82
C ARG A 14 -1.53 -18.95 -3.12
N GLY A 15 -0.52 -18.87 -3.98
CA GLY A 15 -0.62 -18.17 -5.25
C GLY A 15 -0.55 -16.64 -5.19
N PHE A 16 -0.03 -16.06 -4.11
CA PHE A 16 0.11 -14.60 -3.98
C PHE A 16 1.24 -14.04 -4.85
N ILE A 17 2.23 -14.85 -5.25
CA ILE A 17 3.36 -14.37 -6.04
C ILE A 17 3.01 -14.47 -7.52
N TYR A 18 2.68 -13.33 -8.13
CA TYR A 18 2.48 -13.21 -9.57
C TYR A 18 3.72 -12.65 -10.27
N GLN A 19 4.31 -11.61 -9.69
CA GLN A 19 5.49 -10.93 -10.21
C GLN A 19 6.35 -10.44 -9.04
N ASP A 20 7.66 -10.43 -9.22
CA ASP A 20 8.61 -9.92 -8.26
C ASP A 20 9.73 -9.13 -8.95
N THR A 21 10.45 -8.33 -8.19
CA THR A 21 11.63 -7.59 -8.64
C THR A 21 12.90 -8.39 -8.43
N ASP A 22 13.05 -9.02 -7.25
CA ASP A 22 14.21 -9.83 -6.87
C ASP A 22 13.86 -10.72 -5.66
N ILE A 23 13.09 -11.76 -5.93
CA ILE A 23 12.62 -12.68 -4.87
C ILE A 23 13.77 -13.47 -4.24
N THR A 24 14.86 -13.70 -4.99
CA THR A 24 16.02 -14.43 -4.48
C THR A 24 16.74 -13.64 -3.39
N ASN A 25 16.94 -12.35 -3.61
CA ASN A 25 17.54 -11.47 -2.63
C ASN A 25 16.59 -11.24 -1.45
N LEU A 26 15.29 -11.09 -1.71
CA LEU A 26 14.27 -11.01 -0.66
C LEU A 26 14.31 -12.25 0.25
N ASP A 27 14.38 -13.46 -0.31
CA ASP A 27 14.48 -14.71 0.48
C ASP A 27 15.73 -14.73 1.37
N ASN A 28 16.86 -14.27 0.85
CA ASN A 28 18.10 -14.18 1.62
C ASN A 28 18.02 -13.20 2.78
N ILE A 29 17.30 -12.09 2.61
CA ILE A 29 17.15 -11.05 3.65
C ILE A 29 16.12 -11.50 4.70
N ILE A 30 14.94 -11.91 4.25
CA ILE A 30 13.80 -12.19 5.13
C ILE A 30 14.01 -13.46 5.96
N SER A 31 14.80 -14.42 5.45
CA SER A 31 15.15 -15.65 6.20
C SER A 31 16.08 -15.39 7.41
N LYS A 32 16.72 -14.23 7.46
CA LYS A 32 17.71 -13.88 8.50
C LYS A 32 17.28 -12.71 9.37
N ASN A 33 16.39 -11.86 8.86
CA ASN A 33 16.05 -10.61 9.48
C ASN A 33 14.54 -10.41 9.53
N LYS A 34 14.08 -9.69 10.56
CA LYS A 34 12.75 -9.10 10.56
C LYS A 34 12.72 -7.94 9.58
N ILE A 35 11.78 -7.96 8.65
CA ILE A 35 11.59 -6.88 7.69
C ILE A 35 10.28 -6.14 7.94
N SER A 36 10.13 -4.98 7.31
CA SER A 36 8.85 -4.27 7.21
C SER A 36 8.34 -4.34 5.77
N GLY A 37 7.06 -4.64 5.61
CA GLY A 37 6.38 -4.59 4.33
C GLY A 37 5.12 -3.74 4.44
N TYR A 38 4.78 -3.01 3.38
CA TYR A 38 3.57 -2.19 3.35
C TYR A 38 2.75 -2.43 2.09
N ILE A 39 1.44 -2.20 2.21
CA ILE A 39 0.51 -2.13 1.08
C ILE A 39 -0.33 -0.88 1.23
N GLY A 40 -0.51 -0.13 0.13
CA GLY A 40 -1.34 1.06 0.06
C GLY A 40 -2.81 0.73 -0.21
N PHE A 41 -3.70 1.48 0.45
CA PHE A 41 -5.14 1.36 0.29
C PHE A 41 -5.74 2.75 0.08
N ASP A 42 -6.37 2.98 -1.07
CA ASP A 42 -7.15 4.20 -1.30
C ASP A 42 -8.47 4.15 -0.54
N ILE A 43 -8.88 5.31 -0.03
CA ILE A 43 -10.00 5.46 0.88
C ILE A 43 -11.19 6.11 0.14
N THR A 44 -11.59 5.50 -0.94
CA THR A 44 -12.69 6.00 -1.79
C THR A 44 -14.08 5.56 -1.30
N SER A 45 -14.15 4.67 -0.30
CA SER A 45 -15.37 4.09 0.25
C SER A 45 -15.18 3.81 1.75
N ASP A 46 -16.27 3.64 2.47
CA ASP A 46 -16.32 3.26 3.89
C ASP A 46 -16.02 1.78 4.15
N SER A 47 -15.85 1.00 3.10
CA SER A 47 -15.58 -0.43 3.15
C SER A 47 -14.59 -0.85 2.06
N LEU A 48 -14.00 -2.03 2.23
CA LEU A 48 -13.10 -2.63 1.27
C LEU A 48 -13.83 -3.67 0.42
N HIS A 49 -13.55 -3.69 -0.89
CA HIS A 49 -14.06 -4.73 -1.76
C HIS A 49 -13.22 -6.03 -1.64
N VAL A 50 -13.73 -7.14 -2.18
CA VAL A 50 -13.08 -8.45 -2.08
C VAL A 50 -11.65 -8.48 -2.63
N GLY A 51 -11.31 -7.66 -3.63
CA GLY A 51 -9.94 -7.54 -4.14
C GLY A 51 -8.94 -7.03 -3.10
N SER A 52 -9.37 -6.15 -2.19
CA SER A 52 -8.53 -5.66 -1.10
C SER A 52 -8.27 -6.74 -0.03
N LEU A 53 -9.11 -7.78 0.04
CA LEU A 53 -8.91 -8.90 0.97
C LEU A 53 -7.61 -9.65 0.65
N ILE A 54 -7.26 -9.82 -0.63
CA ILE A 54 -6.00 -10.47 -1.04
C ILE A 54 -4.81 -9.69 -0.47
N GLN A 55 -4.85 -8.36 -0.57
CA GLN A 55 -3.81 -7.49 -0.05
C GLN A 55 -3.70 -7.55 1.48
N LEU A 56 -4.84 -7.56 2.18
CA LEU A 56 -4.88 -7.74 3.63
C LEU A 56 -4.36 -9.10 4.07
N MET A 57 -4.71 -10.17 3.35
CA MET A 57 -4.20 -11.50 3.64
C MET A 57 -2.67 -11.59 3.45
N LEU A 58 -2.11 -10.88 2.48
CA LEU A 58 -0.65 -10.81 2.33
C LEU A 58 0.02 -10.13 3.54
N LEU A 59 -0.55 -9.02 4.02
CA LEU A 59 -0.08 -8.36 5.25
C LEU A 59 -0.29 -9.24 6.50
N HIS A 60 -1.41 -9.97 6.56
CA HIS A 60 -1.68 -10.93 7.62
C HIS A 60 -0.59 -12.00 7.71
N TRP A 61 -0.24 -12.63 6.59
CA TRP A 61 0.82 -13.64 6.56
C TRP A 61 2.18 -13.04 6.91
N LEU A 62 2.47 -11.82 6.49
CA LEU A 62 3.69 -11.13 6.88
C LEU A 62 3.79 -10.94 8.40
N ASP A 63 2.69 -10.52 9.04
CA ASP A 63 2.59 -10.38 10.50
C ASP A 63 2.66 -11.72 11.21
N PHE A 64 1.97 -12.75 10.68
CA PHE A 64 1.94 -14.10 11.24
C PHE A 64 3.33 -14.71 11.34
N TYR A 65 4.17 -14.52 10.33
CA TYR A 65 5.56 -14.98 10.31
C TYR A 65 6.55 -14.04 11.04
N GLY A 66 6.04 -13.10 11.82
CA GLY A 66 6.84 -12.27 12.73
C GLY A 66 7.51 -11.06 12.10
N HIS A 67 7.17 -10.72 10.87
CA HIS A 67 7.61 -9.50 10.22
C HIS A 67 6.69 -8.33 10.56
N LYS A 68 7.09 -7.10 10.19
CA LYS A 68 6.30 -5.91 10.46
C LYS A 68 5.39 -5.58 9.28
N SER A 69 4.09 -5.67 9.46
CA SER A 69 3.11 -5.26 8.46
C SER A 69 2.68 -3.81 8.65
N ILE A 70 2.55 -3.08 7.54
CA ILE A 70 2.13 -1.69 7.53
C ILE A 70 0.98 -1.53 6.55
N CYS A 71 -0.20 -1.14 7.07
CA CYS A 71 -1.32 -0.67 6.25
C CYS A 71 -1.12 0.82 5.97
N LEU A 72 -0.80 1.15 4.72
CA LEU A 72 -0.64 2.53 4.29
C LEU A 72 -1.97 3.08 3.77
N ILE A 73 -2.59 3.95 4.55
CA ILE A 73 -3.82 4.64 4.16
C ILE A 73 -3.50 5.78 3.20
N GLY A 74 -4.14 5.78 2.05
CA GLY A 74 -4.01 6.78 1.01
C GLY A 74 -4.87 8.03 1.23
N GLY A 75 -4.92 8.58 2.45
CA GLY A 75 -5.77 9.75 2.73
C GLY A 75 -5.39 10.99 1.92
N GLY A 76 -4.10 11.25 1.73
CA GLY A 76 -3.61 12.35 0.89
C GLY A 76 -3.84 12.11 -0.60
N THR A 77 -3.55 10.91 -1.08
CA THR A 77 -3.75 10.54 -2.49
C THR A 77 -5.23 10.49 -2.87
N THR A 78 -6.10 10.04 -1.98
CA THR A 78 -7.55 10.04 -2.18
C THR A 78 -8.13 11.46 -2.30
N LEU A 79 -7.58 12.45 -1.56
CA LEU A 79 -7.97 13.85 -1.68
C LEU A 79 -7.63 14.45 -3.06
N ILE A 80 -6.52 14.04 -3.66
CA ILE A 80 -6.14 14.50 -5.01
C ILE A 80 -7.09 13.89 -6.05
N GLY A 81 -7.55 12.66 -5.83
CA GLY A 81 -8.34 11.87 -6.77
C GLY A 81 -7.45 11.21 -7.84
N ASP A 82 -7.63 9.91 -8.02
CA ASP A 82 -6.96 9.18 -9.10
C ASP A 82 -7.92 9.06 -10.30
N PRO A 83 -7.59 9.67 -11.46
CA PRO A 83 -8.44 9.61 -12.66
C PRO A 83 -8.28 8.28 -13.42
N SER A 84 -7.34 7.41 -13.05
CA SER A 84 -7.02 6.22 -13.83
C SER A 84 -8.20 5.24 -13.97
N GLY A 85 -8.50 4.86 -15.21
CA GLY A 85 -9.40 3.76 -15.55
C GLY A 85 -10.90 4.03 -15.54
N LYS A 86 -11.37 5.30 -15.51
CA LYS A 86 -12.79 5.64 -15.62
C LYS A 86 -13.01 6.93 -16.41
N ASP A 87 -13.91 6.87 -17.38
CA ASP A 87 -14.35 8.03 -18.19
C ASP A 87 -15.22 9.04 -17.39
N GLU A 88 -15.67 8.67 -16.19
CA GLU A 88 -16.48 9.53 -15.34
C GLU A 88 -15.63 10.21 -14.28
N THR A 89 -15.79 11.52 -14.13
CA THR A 89 -15.22 12.31 -13.04
C THR A 89 -15.64 11.72 -11.70
N ARG A 90 -14.72 11.08 -10.98
CA ARG A 90 -15.00 10.60 -9.61
C ARG A 90 -15.42 11.78 -8.74
N LYS A 91 -16.46 11.59 -7.93
CA LYS A 91 -16.83 12.55 -6.89
C LYS A 91 -15.59 12.79 -6.02
N ILE A 92 -15.13 14.02 -5.97
CA ILE A 92 -14.06 14.43 -5.05
C ILE A 92 -14.66 14.35 -3.65
N LEU A 93 -14.10 13.49 -2.80
CA LEU A 93 -14.53 13.34 -1.42
C LEU A 93 -14.02 14.52 -0.58
N THR A 94 -14.82 14.95 0.38
CA THR A 94 -14.36 15.92 1.37
C THR A 94 -13.41 15.26 2.36
N LYS A 95 -12.66 16.08 3.09
CA LYS A 95 -11.75 15.56 4.13
C LYS A 95 -12.53 14.81 5.21
N GLU A 96 -13.68 15.31 5.61
CA GLU A 96 -14.56 14.70 6.61
C GLU A 96 -15.08 13.33 6.17
N GLU A 97 -15.47 13.20 4.89
CA GLU A 97 -15.87 11.91 4.32
C GLU A 97 -14.70 10.91 4.35
N ILE A 98 -13.49 11.36 3.99
CA ILE A 98 -12.28 10.51 4.01
C ILE A 98 -11.92 10.10 5.44
N ASP A 99 -11.94 11.01 6.41
CA ASP A 99 -11.63 10.72 7.81
C ASP A 99 -12.60 9.68 8.38
N LYS A 100 -13.89 9.80 8.07
CA LYS A 100 -14.91 8.80 8.45
C LYS A 100 -14.64 7.43 7.81
N ASN A 101 -14.30 7.39 6.53
CA ASN A 101 -13.96 6.15 5.83
C ASN A 101 -12.72 5.51 6.45
N ILE A 102 -11.70 6.30 6.81
CA ILE A 102 -10.48 5.82 7.46
C ILE A 102 -10.81 5.09 8.76
N ASP A 103 -11.68 5.64 9.60
CA ASP A 103 -12.04 5.00 10.88
C ASP A 103 -12.77 3.67 10.70
N ASN A 104 -13.64 3.56 9.70
CA ASN A 104 -14.28 2.30 9.36
C ASN A 104 -13.27 1.27 8.85
N ILE A 105 -12.35 1.67 8.00
CA ILE A 105 -11.33 0.78 7.42
C ILE A 105 -10.32 0.32 8.47
N LYS A 106 -9.93 1.16 9.43
CA LYS A 106 -9.10 0.76 10.57
C LYS A 106 -9.72 -0.40 11.36
N GLN A 107 -11.05 -0.38 11.56
CA GLN A 107 -11.75 -1.49 12.23
C GLN A 107 -11.68 -2.79 11.41
N ILE A 108 -11.71 -2.70 10.09
CA ILE A 108 -11.53 -3.86 9.23
C ILE A 108 -10.10 -4.40 9.37
N PHE A 109 -9.08 -3.53 9.26
CA PHE A 109 -7.68 -3.94 9.39
C PHE A 109 -7.38 -4.66 10.70
N SER A 110 -7.93 -4.19 11.82
CA SER A 110 -7.71 -4.79 13.15
C SER A 110 -8.20 -6.24 13.27
N ARG A 111 -9.05 -6.70 12.35
CA ARG A 111 -9.52 -8.10 12.30
C ARG A 111 -8.51 -9.04 11.62
N PHE A 112 -7.60 -8.52 10.83
CA PHE A 112 -6.65 -9.30 10.02
C PHE A 112 -5.22 -9.21 10.52
N ILE A 113 -4.83 -8.07 11.09
CA ILE A 113 -3.48 -7.81 11.57
C ILE A 113 -3.48 -7.41 13.05
N ASN A 114 -2.43 -7.81 13.76
CA ASN A 114 -2.33 -7.55 15.19
C ASN A 114 -1.69 -6.18 15.48
N LEU A 115 -2.53 -5.15 15.57
CA LEU A 115 -2.11 -3.78 15.88
C LEU A 115 -1.49 -3.61 17.28
N ASN A 116 -1.64 -4.60 18.17
CA ASN A 116 -1.04 -4.57 19.52
C ASN A 116 0.42 -5.06 19.54
N LYS A 117 0.94 -5.51 18.39
CA LYS A 117 2.34 -5.88 18.20
C LYS A 117 3.07 -4.79 17.42
N ASP A 118 3.71 -5.21 16.34
CA ASP A 118 4.55 -4.34 15.51
C ASP A 118 3.83 -3.81 14.27
N ALA A 119 2.61 -4.27 14.00
CA ALA A 119 1.82 -3.79 12.87
C ALA A 119 1.42 -2.33 13.04
N LEU A 120 1.46 -1.58 11.93
CA LEU A 120 1.12 -0.15 11.91
C LEU A 120 0.03 0.15 10.90
N ILE A 121 -0.78 1.13 11.23
CA ILE A 121 -1.64 1.85 10.28
C ILE A 121 -1.11 3.27 10.20
N ILE A 122 -0.70 3.70 9.02
CA ILE A 122 -0.16 5.04 8.76
C ILE A 122 -0.92 5.70 7.61
N ASN A 123 -1.06 7.03 7.67
CA ASN A 123 -1.78 7.79 6.65
C ASN A 123 -0.78 8.67 5.88
N ASN A 124 -0.75 8.55 4.55
CA ASN A 124 0.15 9.36 3.74
C ASN A 124 -0.18 10.87 3.78
N TYR A 125 -1.39 11.24 4.17
CA TYR A 125 -1.76 12.64 4.41
C TYR A 125 -0.84 13.31 5.43
N ASP A 126 -0.36 12.57 6.46
CA ASP A 126 0.43 13.13 7.55
C ASP A 126 1.76 13.77 7.11
N TRP A 127 2.32 13.31 5.99
CA TRP A 127 3.53 13.89 5.42
C TRP A 127 3.28 14.61 4.10
N LEU A 128 2.37 14.13 3.24
CA LEU A 128 2.10 14.77 1.94
C LEU A 128 1.54 16.18 2.12
N SER A 129 0.67 16.40 3.12
CA SER A 129 0.08 17.71 3.41
C SER A 129 1.09 18.77 3.91
N LYS A 130 2.28 18.34 4.33
CA LYS A 130 3.35 19.21 4.84
C LYS A 130 4.41 19.54 3.80
N LEU A 131 4.36 18.91 2.62
CA LEU A 131 5.32 19.17 1.57
C LEU A 131 5.14 20.58 1.01
N ASN A 132 6.25 21.32 0.92
CA ASN A 132 6.27 22.57 0.18
C ASN A 132 6.26 22.27 -1.33
N TYR A 133 5.34 22.90 -2.06
CA TYR A 133 5.16 22.64 -3.49
C TYR A 133 6.43 22.93 -4.32
N ILE A 134 7.11 24.03 -4.06
CA ILE A 134 8.32 24.43 -4.79
C ILE A 134 9.47 23.47 -4.48
N ASP A 135 9.64 23.11 -3.20
CA ASP A 135 10.70 22.18 -2.80
C ASP A 135 10.44 20.78 -3.39
N PHE A 136 9.19 20.32 -3.38
CA PHE A 136 8.79 19.06 -4.01
C PHE A 136 9.10 19.05 -5.51
N LEU A 137 8.72 20.10 -6.24
CA LEU A 137 9.01 20.20 -7.67
C LEU A 137 10.52 20.26 -7.95
N ARG A 138 11.28 20.97 -7.11
CA ARG A 138 12.73 21.07 -7.25
C ARG A 138 13.43 19.74 -6.99
N GLU A 139 13.03 19.02 -5.94
CA GLU A 139 13.71 17.81 -5.50
C GLU A 139 13.27 16.58 -6.31
N PHE A 140 11.99 16.41 -6.57
CA PHE A 140 11.43 15.24 -7.23
C PHE A 140 11.01 15.51 -8.67
N GLY A 141 10.36 16.63 -8.94
CA GLY A 141 9.86 16.98 -10.28
C GLY A 141 10.99 17.07 -11.32
N SER A 142 12.16 17.55 -10.92
CA SER A 142 13.35 17.64 -11.81
C SER A 142 13.88 16.25 -12.24
N LYS A 143 13.55 15.17 -11.53
CA LYS A 143 14.00 13.80 -11.82
C LYS A 143 13.04 13.02 -12.72
N ILE A 144 11.84 13.57 -12.97
CA ILE A 144 10.78 12.93 -13.74
C ILE A 144 10.50 13.77 -14.97
N THR A 145 10.67 13.21 -16.16
CA THR A 145 10.30 13.89 -17.41
C THR A 145 8.89 13.49 -17.82
N LEU A 146 8.14 14.44 -18.39
CA LEU A 146 6.80 14.18 -18.93
C LEU A 146 6.79 13.01 -19.92
N ASN A 147 7.76 12.96 -20.83
CA ASN A 147 7.89 11.88 -21.81
C ASN A 147 8.01 10.51 -21.14
N ARG A 148 8.76 10.40 -20.03
CA ARG A 148 8.88 9.16 -19.28
C ARG A 148 7.58 8.79 -18.59
N MET A 149 6.87 9.76 -18.01
CA MET A 149 5.55 9.51 -17.38
C MET A 149 4.54 8.97 -18.39
N LEU A 150 4.50 9.51 -19.60
CA LEU A 150 3.61 9.06 -20.67
C LEU A 150 3.92 7.64 -21.21
N THR A 151 5.03 7.03 -20.81
CA THR A 151 5.34 5.64 -21.16
C THR A 151 4.75 4.61 -20.20
N PHE A 152 4.29 5.03 -19.03
CA PHE A 152 3.72 4.09 -18.05
C PHE A 152 2.30 3.65 -18.46
N GLU A 153 2.03 2.36 -18.34
CA GLU A 153 0.69 1.79 -18.67
C GLU A 153 -0.43 2.42 -17.83
N SER A 154 -0.13 2.85 -16.61
CA SER A 154 -1.10 3.54 -15.73
C SER A 154 -1.43 4.97 -16.16
N VAL A 155 -0.69 5.54 -17.12
CA VAL A 155 -0.88 6.92 -17.62
C VAL A 155 -1.44 6.93 -19.05
N LYS A 156 -1.28 5.84 -19.79
CA LYS A 156 -1.85 5.66 -21.13
C LYS A 156 -3.35 5.42 -21.05
#